data_e53f355065f3e7d2a835b434ea775471
#
_entry.id   e53f355065f3e7d2a835b434ea775471
#
_cell.length_a   1.000
_cell.length_b   1.000
_cell.length_c   1.000
_cell.angle_alpha   90.00
_cell.angle_beta   90.00
_cell.angle_gamma   90.00
#
_symmetry.space_group_name_H-M   'P 1'
#
loop_
_entity.id
_entity.type
_entity.pdbx_description
1 polymer ?
#
loop_
_entity_poly.entity_id
_entity_poly.type
_entity_poly.pdbx_seq_one_letter_code
_entity_poly.pdbx_strand_id
1 'polypeptide(L)'
;MKREDFVKVAEETLDSLPEDFRIRIQNVAILVEDFPANQRPPKLGQQRRLLLGLFHGVPTTKRSVFNLPTGPDHIVLYQQNIEAVCSSDAEVRHQIRQTLIHELGHYFGMTEEQLKDV
;
A
#
# COMPACT_ATOMS: atom_id res chain seq x y z
N MET A 1 -3.36 2.33 -16.85
CA MET A 1 -2.57 3.51 -16.40
C MET A 1 -1.10 3.21 -16.60
N LYS A 2 -0.35 4.19 -17.07
CA LYS A 2 1.11 4.03 -17.20
C LYS A 2 1.76 3.95 -15.82
N ARG A 3 2.89 3.23 -15.74
CA ARG A 3 3.63 3.10 -14.47
C ARG A 3 3.97 4.46 -13.85
N GLU A 4 4.42 5.40 -14.66
CA GLU A 4 4.78 6.74 -14.20
C GLU A 4 3.60 7.47 -13.58
N ASP A 5 2.43 7.37 -14.22
CA ASP A 5 1.20 7.98 -13.72
C ASP A 5 0.72 7.30 -12.44
N PHE A 6 0.85 5.99 -12.37
CA PHE A 6 0.48 5.21 -11.20
C PHE A 6 1.34 5.60 -9.98
N VAL A 7 2.64 5.70 -10.17
CA VAL A 7 3.58 6.11 -9.12
C VAL A 7 3.24 7.52 -8.64
N LYS A 8 2.99 8.44 -9.57
CA LYS A 8 2.63 9.82 -9.24
C LYS A 8 1.35 9.88 -8.41
N VAL A 9 0.33 9.14 -8.82
CA VAL A 9 -0.93 9.07 -8.07
C VAL A 9 -0.69 8.54 -6.66
N ALA A 10 0.12 7.49 -6.54
CA ALA A 10 0.42 6.90 -5.23
C ALA A 10 1.14 7.91 -4.32
N GLU A 11 2.12 8.63 -4.84
CA GLU A 11 2.85 9.64 -4.08
C GLU A 11 1.94 10.81 -3.66
N GLU A 12 1.13 11.31 -4.59
CA GLU A 12 0.16 12.37 -4.31
C GLU A 12 -0.86 11.93 -3.25
N THR A 13 -1.31 10.69 -3.35
CA THR A 13 -2.26 10.12 -2.39
C THR A 13 -1.64 10.03 -1.01
N LEU A 14 -0.40 9.57 -0.92
CA LEU A 14 0.32 9.48 0.35
C LEU A 14 0.42 10.86 1.02
N ASP A 15 0.74 11.89 0.23
CA ASP A 15 0.86 13.27 0.72
C ASP A 15 -0.50 13.87 1.14
N SER A 16 -1.59 13.33 0.64
CA SER A 16 -2.95 13.82 0.93
C SER A 16 -3.66 13.04 2.03
N LEU A 17 -3.02 12.05 2.63
CA LEU A 17 -3.61 11.29 3.72
C LEU A 17 -3.84 12.19 4.95
N PRO A 18 -4.77 11.81 5.85
CA PRO A 18 -5.00 12.56 7.09
C PRO A 18 -3.69 12.78 7.87
N GLU A 19 -3.65 13.86 8.64
CA GLU A 19 -2.45 14.26 9.38
C GLU A 19 -1.92 13.15 10.30
N ASP A 20 -2.80 12.37 10.92
CA ASP A 20 -2.40 11.26 11.77
C ASP A 20 -1.54 10.23 11.04
N PHE A 21 -1.79 10.04 9.75
CA PHE A 21 -0.95 9.19 8.90
C PHE A 21 0.33 9.90 8.52
N ARG A 22 0.25 11.16 8.07
CA ARG A 22 1.40 11.89 7.54
C ARG A 22 2.51 12.09 8.57
N ILE A 23 2.16 12.28 9.82
CA ILE A 23 3.14 12.43 10.90
C ILE A 23 3.96 11.15 11.06
N ARG A 24 3.36 9.99 10.83
CA ARG A 24 3.97 8.68 11.10
C ARG A 24 4.71 8.09 9.92
N ILE A 25 4.51 8.62 8.70
CA ILE A 25 5.05 8.02 7.48
C ILE A 25 6.26 8.77 6.89
N GLN A 26 6.95 9.57 7.69
CA GLN A 26 8.05 10.43 7.22
C GLN A 26 9.17 9.68 6.50
N ASN A 27 9.36 8.39 6.80
CA ASN A 27 10.45 7.58 6.24
C ASN A 27 9.93 6.37 5.46
N VAL A 28 8.72 6.46 4.91
CA VAL A 28 8.13 5.37 4.13
C VAL A 28 8.27 5.66 2.65
N ALA A 29 8.90 4.77 1.91
CA ALA A 29 9.01 4.84 0.46
C ALA A 29 7.88 4.05 -0.19
N ILE A 30 7.43 4.50 -1.36
CA ILE A 30 6.48 3.75 -2.18
C ILE A 30 7.23 3.09 -3.32
N LEU A 31 7.00 1.78 -3.48
CA LEU A 31 7.49 1.01 -4.61
C LEU A 31 6.29 0.47 -5.38
N VAL A 32 6.41 0.37 -6.69
CA VAL A 32 5.34 -0.17 -7.54
C VAL A 32 5.91 -1.33 -8.35
N GLU A 33 5.24 -2.47 -8.26
CA GLU A 33 5.55 -3.66 -9.02
C GLU A 33 4.29 -4.14 -9.74
N ASP A 34 4.45 -5.03 -10.72
CA ASP A 34 3.28 -5.56 -11.44
C ASP A 34 2.52 -6.59 -10.61
N PHE A 35 3.23 -7.58 -10.08
CA PHE A 35 2.65 -8.68 -9.30
C PHE A 35 3.57 -9.02 -8.13
N PRO A 36 3.02 -9.60 -7.05
CA PRO A 36 3.87 -10.18 -6.01
C PRO A 36 4.78 -11.27 -6.58
N ALA A 37 6.00 -11.36 -6.07
CA ALA A 37 7.01 -12.29 -6.57
C ALA A 37 6.55 -13.74 -6.59
N ASN A 38 5.70 -14.15 -5.64
CA ASN A 38 5.24 -15.52 -5.48
C ASN A 38 3.80 -15.74 -5.97
N GLN A 39 3.19 -14.73 -6.59
CA GLN A 39 1.83 -14.85 -7.10
C GLN A 39 1.83 -14.73 -8.61
N ARG A 40 1.20 -15.71 -9.25
CA ARG A 40 0.91 -15.65 -10.68
C ARG A 40 -0.46 -15.03 -10.88
N PRO A 41 -0.72 -14.41 -12.05
CA PRO A 41 -2.06 -13.95 -12.37
C PRO A 41 -3.07 -15.07 -12.14
N PRO A 42 -4.25 -14.78 -11.57
CA PRO A 42 -5.25 -15.82 -11.36
C PRO A 42 -5.69 -16.41 -12.70
N LYS A 43 -5.81 -17.73 -12.75
CA LYS A 43 -6.34 -18.41 -13.92
C LYS A 43 -7.83 -18.09 -14.06
N LEU A 44 -8.30 -18.08 -15.30
CA LEU A 44 -9.71 -17.86 -15.60
C LEU A 44 -10.59 -18.76 -14.73
N GLY A 45 -11.56 -18.19 -14.01
CA GLY A 45 -12.47 -18.92 -13.15
C GLY A 45 -12.00 -19.14 -11.72
N GLN A 46 -10.80 -18.71 -11.36
CA GLN A 46 -10.33 -18.78 -9.98
C GLN A 46 -10.59 -17.43 -9.28
N GLN A 47 -11.48 -17.48 -8.30
CA GLN A 47 -11.67 -16.35 -7.40
C GLN A 47 -10.58 -16.36 -6.35
N ARG A 48 -9.47 -15.69 -6.63
CA ARG A 48 -8.46 -15.47 -5.61
C ARG A 48 -8.53 -14.04 -5.13
N ARG A 49 -8.42 -13.87 -3.83
CA ARG A 49 -8.23 -12.57 -3.22
C ARG A 49 -6.85 -12.07 -3.67
N LEU A 50 -6.82 -11.06 -4.53
CA LEU A 50 -5.58 -10.50 -5.02
C LEU A 50 -4.93 -9.65 -3.94
N LEU A 51 -3.63 -9.82 -3.75
CA LEU A 51 -2.84 -8.93 -2.90
C LEU A 51 -2.61 -7.63 -3.68
N LEU A 52 -3.11 -6.52 -3.15
CA LEU A 52 -3.03 -5.22 -3.82
C LEU A 52 -1.82 -4.41 -3.37
N GLY A 53 -1.35 -4.65 -2.16
CA GLY A 53 -0.18 -3.98 -1.62
C GLY A 53 0.35 -4.71 -0.40
N LEU A 54 1.58 -4.36 0.00
CA LEU A 54 2.20 -4.98 1.16
C LEU A 54 3.19 -4.00 1.79
N PHE A 55 3.07 -3.81 3.10
CA PHE A 55 4.02 -3.01 3.86
C PHE A 55 5.21 -3.88 4.27
N HIS A 56 6.40 -3.37 4.03
CA HIS A 56 7.65 -3.98 4.48
C HIS A 56 8.32 -3.05 5.49
N GLY A 57 8.45 -3.52 6.71
CA GLY A 57 9.08 -2.75 7.77
C GLY A 57 8.87 -3.43 9.11
N VAL A 58 9.53 -2.90 10.13
CA VAL A 58 9.37 -3.37 11.50
C VAL A 58 8.38 -2.44 12.19
N PRO A 59 7.26 -2.96 12.74
CA PRO A 59 6.33 -2.13 13.50
C PRO A 59 7.05 -1.33 14.58
N THR A 60 6.70 -0.07 14.74
CA THR A 60 7.34 0.83 15.70
C THR A 60 7.32 0.28 17.13
N THR A 61 6.28 -0.47 17.47
CA THR A 61 6.14 -1.11 18.78
C THR A 61 7.12 -2.25 19.02
N LYS A 62 7.72 -2.79 17.96
CA LYS A 62 8.66 -3.92 18.01
C LYS A 62 10.10 -3.51 17.69
N ARG A 63 10.35 -2.25 17.37
CA ARG A 63 11.70 -1.78 17.09
C ARG A 63 12.52 -1.73 18.36
N SER A 64 13.67 -2.43 18.32
CA SER A 64 14.67 -2.38 19.37
C SER A 64 15.76 -1.40 18.94
N VAL A 65 16.34 -0.69 19.95
CA VAL A 65 17.50 0.18 19.70
C VAL A 65 18.71 -0.58 19.19
N PHE A 66 18.73 -1.90 19.34
CA PHE A 66 19.81 -2.76 18.86
C PHE A 66 19.58 -3.31 17.46
N ASN A 67 18.40 -3.13 16.88
CA ASN A 67 18.14 -3.55 15.52
C ASN A 67 18.66 -2.49 14.55
N LEU A 68 19.69 -2.85 13.81
CA LEU A 68 20.17 -2.01 12.72
C LEU A 68 19.10 -1.98 11.64
N PRO A 69 18.72 -0.80 11.15
CA PRO A 69 17.74 -0.72 10.07
C PRO A 69 18.35 -1.35 8.81
N THR A 70 17.66 -2.35 8.28
CA THR A 70 18.06 -3.05 7.05
C THR A 70 17.61 -2.30 5.79
N GLY A 71 17.18 -1.06 5.92
CA GLY A 71 16.70 -0.20 4.85
C GLY A 71 15.50 0.62 5.30
N PRO A 72 15.05 1.59 4.48
CA PRO A 72 13.87 2.36 4.81
C PRO A 72 12.63 1.47 4.77
N ASP A 73 11.67 1.76 5.64
CA ASP A 73 10.36 1.13 5.56
C ASP A 73 9.74 1.51 4.20
N HIS A 74 9.05 0.56 3.58
CA HIS A 74 8.43 0.82 2.30
C HIS A 74 7.13 0.06 2.15
N ILE A 75 6.26 0.58 1.29
CA ILE A 75 5.04 -0.08 0.89
C ILE A 75 5.13 -0.39 -0.60
N VAL A 76 4.82 -1.62 -0.96
CA VAL A 76 4.77 -2.05 -2.37
C VAL A 76 3.32 -2.06 -2.81
N LEU A 77 3.03 -1.44 -3.95
CA LEU A 77 1.73 -1.52 -4.59
C LEU A 77 1.86 -2.39 -5.84
N TYR A 78 0.92 -3.29 -6.03
CA TYR A 78 0.92 -4.21 -7.17
C TYR A 78 -0.03 -3.69 -8.23
N GLN A 79 0.53 -2.97 -9.21
CA GLN A 79 -0.24 -2.23 -10.21
C GLN A 79 -1.22 -3.10 -10.97
N GLN A 80 -0.78 -4.25 -11.46
CA GLN A 80 -1.65 -5.10 -12.27
C GLN A 80 -2.81 -5.66 -11.45
N ASN A 81 -2.57 -6.01 -10.19
CA ASN A 81 -3.62 -6.50 -9.33
C ASN A 81 -4.64 -5.40 -8.99
N ILE A 82 -4.16 -4.19 -8.74
CA ILE A 82 -5.04 -3.05 -8.47
C ILE A 82 -5.88 -2.74 -9.71
N GLU A 83 -5.27 -2.69 -10.89
CA GLU A 83 -5.99 -2.41 -12.13
C GLU A 83 -6.99 -3.52 -12.48
N ALA A 84 -6.69 -4.76 -12.13
CA ALA A 84 -7.57 -5.89 -12.37
C ALA A 84 -8.90 -5.79 -11.62
N VAL A 85 -8.95 -5.11 -10.48
CA VAL A 85 -10.18 -4.93 -9.69
C VAL A 85 -10.84 -3.58 -9.94
N CYS A 86 -10.36 -2.82 -10.90
CA CYS A 86 -10.86 -1.48 -11.22
C CYS A 86 -11.33 -1.41 -12.68
N SER A 87 -12.33 -0.56 -12.94
CA SER A 87 -12.89 -0.37 -14.28
C SER A 87 -12.54 0.99 -14.89
N SER A 88 -11.93 1.89 -14.12
CA SER A 88 -11.59 3.24 -14.58
C SER A 88 -10.40 3.78 -13.82
N ASP A 89 -9.79 4.85 -14.32
CA ASP A 89 -8.70 5.53 -13.63
C ASP A 89 -9.15 6.12 -12.30
N ALA A 90 -10.40 6.58 -12.22
CA ALA A 90 -10.96 7.09 -10.96
C ALA A 90 -11.02 5.97 -9.89
N GLU A 91 -11.41 4.77 -10.30
CA GLU A 91 -11.40 3.62 -9.40
C GLU A 91 -10.00 3.21 -9.00
N VAL A 92 -9.04 3.29 -9.91
CA VAL A 92 -7.63 3.00 -9.61
C VAL A 92 -7.12 3.98 -8.54
N ARG A 93 -7.40 5.27 -8.66
CA ARG A 93 -7.03 6.28 -7.67
C ARG A 93 -7.65 5.99 -6.31
N HIS A 94 -8.92 5.63 -6.30
CA HIS A 94 -9.62 5.27 -5.06
C HIS A 94 -9.00 4.01 -4.43
N GLN A 95 -8.72 3.00 -5.25
CA GLN A 95 -8.15 1.75 -4.76
C GLN A 95 -6.73 1.93 -4.20
N ILE A 96 -5.92 2.77 -4.85
CA ILE A 96 -4.60 3.13 -4.32
C ILE A 96 -4.73 3.72 -2.92
N ARG A 97 -5.65 4.67 -2.74
CA ARG A 97 -5.90 5.30 -1.44
C ARG A 97 -6.33 4.27 -0.39
N GLN A 98 -7.28 3.41 -0.73
CA GLN A 98 -7.77 2.39 0.19
C GLN A 98 -6.66 1.41 0.59
N THR A 99 -5.85 1.00 -0.36
CA THR A 99 -4.74 0.08 -0.10
C THR A 99 -3.68 0.72 0.81
N LEU A 100 -3.32 1.97 0.54
CA LEU A 100 -2.37 2.71 1.39
C LEU A 100 -2.90 2.87 2.82
N ILE A 101 -4.15 3.29 2.98
CA ILE A 101 -4.77 3.46 4.29
C ILE A 101 -4.78 2.14 5.04
N HIS A 102 -5.16 1.07 4.37
CA HIS A 102 -5.29 -0.24 4.99
C HIS A 102 -3.95 -0.78 5.49
N GLU A 103 -2.94 -0.77 4.62
CA GLU A 103 -1.61 -1.27 4.95
C GLU A 103 -0.91 -0.41 6.02
N LEU A 104 -0.95 0.91 5.85
CA LEU A 104 -0.35 1.82 6.82
C LEU A 104 -1.10 1.79 8.15
N GLY A 105 -2.42 1.69 8.11
CA GLY A 105 -3.23 1.59 9.31
C GLY A 105 -2.90 0.36 10.13
N HIS A 106 -2.73 -0.78 9.49
CA HIS A 106 -2.32 -2.01 10.17
C HIS A 106 -0.92 -1.85 10.79
N TYR A 107 -0.01 -1.24 10.07
CA TYR A 107 1.34 -0.98 10.57
C TYR A 107 1.31 -0.09 11.82
N PHE A 108 0.41 0.89 11.88
CA PHE A 108 0.26 1.78 13.03
C PHE A 108 -0.61 1.18 14.14
N GLY A 109 -1.09 -0.05 13.96
CA GLY A 109 -1.93 -0.73 14.95
C GLY A 109 -3.36 -0.25 14.99
N MET A 110 -3.85 0.38 13.93
CA MET A 110 -5.24 0.85 13.85
C MET A 110 -6.19 -0.31 13.58
N THR A 111 -7.35 -0.27 14.22
CA THR A 111 -8.41 -1.25 13.98
C THR A 111 -9.16 -0.93 12.69
N GLU A 112 -9.86 -1.92 12.13
CA GLU A 112 -10.72 -1.72 10.96
C GLU A 112 -11.76 -0.63 11.22
N GLU A 113 -12.29 -0.56 12.44
CA GLU A 113 -13.26 0.45 12.81
C GLU A 113 -12.65 1.86 12.76
N GLN A 114 -11.42 2.02 13.24
CA GLN A 114 -10.71 3.30 13.16
C GLN A 114 -10.42 3.69 11.72
N LEU A 115 -10.15 2.71 10.84
CA LEU A 115 -9.86 2.95 9.43
C LEU A 115 -11.09 3.35 8.63
N LYS A 116 -12.30 3.04 9.08
CA LYS A 116 -13.54 3.40 8.37
C LYS A 116 -13.76 4.90 8.31
N ASP A 117 -13.24 5.65 9.27
CA ASP A 117 -13.43 7.10 9.36
C ASP A 117 -12.39 7.90 8.56
N VAL A 118 -11.53 7.23 7.82
CA VAL A 118 -10.45 7.87 7.06
C VAL A 118 -10.85 8.10 5.61
#